data_82c249272f91d6d279ab0870784b4c1c
#
_entry.id   82c249272f91d6d279ab0870784b4c1c
#
_cell.length_a   1.000
_cell.length_b   1.000
_cell.length_c   1.000
_cell.angle_alpha   90.00
_cell.angle_beta   90.00
_cell.angle_gamma   90.00
#
_symmetry.space_group_name_H-M   'P 1'
#
loop_
_entity.id
_entity.type
_entity.pdbx_description
1 polymer ?
#
loop_
_entity_poly.entity_id
_entity_poly.type
_entity_poly.pdbx_seq_one_letter_code
_entity_poly.pdbx_strand_id
1 'polypeptide(L)'
;MPGPMGGGRRRQMGAKPKVKNPGKILGRILGYTFKNYKIHMIIVFICIIVSVLANVQGTLFIQSLIDDYITPLMNTSSPDFTPLLFAMARVAGFYLLGAASTFAYSKLMVYVTQGTMRNLRIDIFSHMESLPIKFFDTHSHGDIMSVYTNDIDTLRQMISQSMVQLFSSTITIVSVLVSMISISIPLTLLTLVMVAVMFIVSGKIGGKSSKYFTAQQDDLGKVNGYIEEMMNGQKVVKVFNHESKAVEEFNELNDKLFDSAYNANKFANILMPINAQLGNISYVLCAIVGGVLAFNHFAGLTLGGLVAFMTFNKNFSQPINQISMQLNSIIMALAGADRIFKLLDEKPEEDDGYVNLVNAKIVDGKIEPSEERTGVWAWKHTHSEDGATEYRQLKGDLVMDDVDFGYTDDKMVLHNIDLYAKPGQKIAFVGSTGAGKTTITNLINRFYDIQDGKIRYDGININKIKKADLRRSLGIVLQETHLFTDTVMENIRYGRLDATDEEVIAAAKLANADSFIRKLPHGYDTVLTGDGGNLSQGQRQMLAIARAAVANPPALILDEATSSIDTRTEKIVQDGMDKLMKGRTTFVIAHRLSTVRNSDCIIVLEHGRIIEKGTHEQLIEQKGKYYQLYTGKTA
;
A
#
# COMPACT_ATOMS: atom_id res chain seq x y z
N MET A 1 5.29 26.34 -12.39
CA MET A 1 6.54 25.55 -12.28
C MET A 1 6.43 24.75 -10.99
N PRO A 2 6.47 23.42 -11.01
CA PRO A 2 6.50 22.66 -9.78
C PRO A 2 7.82 22.97 -9.05
N GLY A 3 7.72 23.27 -7.75
CA GLY A 3 8.88 23.45 -6.88
C GLY A 3 9.73 22.18 -6.80
N PRO A 4 11.00 22.28 -6.37
CA PRO A 4 11.89 21.13 -6.31
C PRO A 4 11.31 20.11 -5.35
N MET A 5 10.87 18.97 -5.88
CA MET A 5 10.56 17.78 -5.10
C MET A 5 11.76 17.48 -4.22
N GLY A 6 11.56 17.58 -2.91
CA GLY A 6 12.54 17.22 -1.91
C GLY A 6 13.07 15.83 -2.23
N GLY A 7 14.41 15.71 -2.25
CA GLY A 7 15.12 14.49 -2.57
C GLY A 7 14.70 13.36 -1.64
N GLY A 8 13.68 12.63 -2.03
CA GLY A 8 13.35 11.35 -1.42
C GLY A 8 14.62 10.52 -1.43
N ARG A 9 15.09 10.09 -0.27
CA ARG A 9 16.22 9.17 -0.14
C ARG A 9 15.98 8.02 -1.10
N ARG A 10 16.72 8.01 -2.24
CA ARG A 10 16.78 6.87 -3.15
C ARG A 10 17.08 5.64 -2.29
N ARG A 11 16.06 4.84 -2.01
CA ARG A 11 16.26 3.53 -1.39
C ARG A 11 17.15 2.74 -2.35
N GLN A 12 18.36 2.42 -1.88
CA GLN A 12 19.25 1.49 -2.56
C GLN A 12 18.49 0.17 -2.74
N MET A 13 18.02 -0.09 -3.96
CA MET A 13 17.30 -1.32 -4.34
C MET A 13 18.18 -2.59 -4.26
N GLY A 14 19.41 -2.50 -3.78
CA GLY A 14 20.37 -3.61 -3.71
C GLY A 14 20.69 -4.17 -2.31
N ALA A 15 20.26 -3.53 -1.23
CA ALA A 15 20.48 -4.06 0.11
C ALA A 15 19.36 -5.06 0.45
N LYS A 16 19.71 -6.31 0.76
CA LYS A 16 18.76 -7.27 1.37
C LYS A 16 18.04 -6.56 2.50
N PRO A 17 16.70 -6.46 2.49
CA PRO A 17 15.96 -5.77 3.54
C PRO A 17 16.29 -6.42 4.88
N LYS A 18 16.99 -5.70 5.75
CA LYS A 18 17.27 -6.16 7.12
C LYS A 18 15.98 -6.02 7.91
N VAL A 19 15.23 -7.08 7.98
CA VAL A 19 14.05 -7.19 8.83
C VAL A 19 14.50 -7.21 10.28
N LYS A 20 14.09 -6.20 11.07
CA LYS A 20 14.31 -6.17 12.51
C LYS A 20 13.37 -7.20 13.16
N ASN A 21 13.83 -8.32 13.67
CA ASN A 21 13.02 -9.37 14.31
C ASN A 21 12.11 -10.20 13.37
N PRO A 22 12.69 -10.99 12.44
CA PRO A 22 11.92 -11.82 11.50
C PRO A 22 10.98 -12.82 12.19
N GLY A 23 11.36 -13.36 13.35
CA GLY A 23 10.55 -14.29 14.13
C GLY A 23 9.25 -13.66 14.66
N LYS A 24 9.30 -12.39 15.09
CA LYS A 24 8.08 -11.66 15.56
C LYS A 24 7.11 -11.42 14.40
N ILE A 25 7.62 -11.05 13.24
CA ILE A 25 6.80 -10.81 12.04
C ILE A 25 6.17 -12.12 11.58
N LEU A 26 6.96 -13.20 11.49
CA LEU A 26 6.44 -14.52 11.15
C LEU A 26 5.36 -14.97 12.14
N GLY A 27 5.57 -14.74 13.44
CA GLY A 27 4.57 -15.02 14.47
C GLY A 27 3.26 -14.22 14.27
N ARG A 28 3.33 -12.96 13.85
CA ARG A 28 2.13 -12.16 13.52
C ARG A 28 1.38 -12.70 12.31
N ILE A 29 2.11 -13.06 11.25
CA ILE A 29 1.51 -13.64 10.03
C ILE A 29 0.80 -14.95 10.36
N LEU A 30 1.48 -15.85 11.07
CA LEU A 30 0.91 -17.12 11.51
C LEU A 30 -0.30 -16.88 12.42
N GLY A 31 -0.17 -15.99 13.41
CA GLY A 31 -1.28 -15.63 14.30
C GLY A 31 -2.49 -15.11 13.54
N TYR A 32 -2.29 -14.24 12.54
CA TYR A 32 -3.36 -13.72 11.69
C TYR A 32 -4.05 -14.83 10.88
N THR A 33 -3.27 -15.72 10.27
CA THR A 33 -3.79 -16.86 9.48
C THR A 33 -4.50 -17.87 10.38
N PHE A 34 -3.88 -18.27 11.51
CA PHE A 34 -4.45 -19.27 12.43
C PHE A 34 -5.69 -18.76 13.16
N LYS A 35 -5.80 -17.45 13.48
CA LYS A 35 -6.98 -16.87 14.14
C LYS A 35 -8.25 -17.18 13.34
N ASN A 36 -8.19 -17.07 12.02
CA ASN A 36 -9.35 -17.20 11.14
C ASN A 36 -9.53 -18.61 10.55
N TYR A 37 -8.45 -19.40 10.41
CA TYR A 37 -8.43 -20.68 9.66
C TYR A 37 -7.79 -21.83 10.41
N LYS A 38 -7.84 -21.86 11.76
CA LYS A 38 -7.18 -22.84 12.62
C LYS A 38 -7.44 -24.29 12.21
N ILE A 39 -8.70 -24.67 12.03
CA ILE A 39 -9.09 -26.03 11.68
C ILE A 39 -8.55 -26.43 10.29
N HIS A 40 -8.68 -25.54 9.31
CA HIS A 40 -8.17 -25.77 7.96
C HIS A 40 -6.67 -25.99 7.93
N MET A 41 -5.90 -25.20 8.70
CA MET A 41 -4.43 -25.35 8.80
C MET A 41 -4.04 -26.68 9.45
N ILE A 42 -4.76 -27.12 10.48
CA ILE A 42 -4.50 -28.45 11.09
C ILE A 42 -4.74 -29.56 10.06
N ILE A 43 -5.84 -29.50 9.31
CA ILE A 43 -6.14 -30.50 8.26
C ILE A 43 -5.06 -30.48 7.18
N VAL A 44 -4.59 -29.30 6.76
CA VAL A 44 -3.50 -29.13 5.79
C VAL A 44 -2.22 -29.83 6.29
N PHE A 45 -1.81 -29.61 7.55
CA PHE A 45 -0.63 -30.26 8.11
C PHE A 45 -0.76 -31.77 8.16
N ILE A 46 -1.92 -32.30 8.56
CA ILE A 46 -2.19 -33.74 8.56
C ILE A 46 -2.11 -34.30 7.13
N CYS A 47 -2.74 -33.65 6.16
CA CYS A 47 -2.71 -34.08 4.76
C CYS A 47 -1.29 -34.07 4.17
N ILE A 48 -0.46 -33.08 4.52
CA ILE A 48 0.96 -33.05 4.10
C ILE A 48 1.71 -34.25 4.68
N ILE A 49 1.56 -34.54 5.97
CA ILE A 49 2.20 -35.69 6.62
C ILE A 49 1.79 -36.99 5.93
N VAL A 50 0.47 -37.18 5.71
CA VAL A 50 -0.06 -38.38 5.05
C VAL A 50 0.49 -38.53 3.63
N SER A 51 0.53 -37.43 2.87
CA SER A 51 1.05 -37.43 1.50
C SER A 51 2.51 -37.80 1.44
N VAL A 52 3.36 -37.23 2.33
CA VAL A 52 4.79 -37.52 2.39
C VAL A 52 5.03 -38.99 2.80
N LEU A 53 4.35 -39.45 3.86
CA LEU A 53 4.51 -40.85 4.32
C LEU A 53 4.05 -41.86 3.27
N ALA A 54 2.98 -41.58 2.55
CA ALA A 54 2.50 -42.43 1.45
C ALA A 54 3.56 -42.57 0.33
N ASN A 55 4.24 -41.46 -0.03
CA ASN A 55 5.32 -41.48 -1.03
C ASN A 55 6.54 -42.22 -0.54
N VAL A 56 6.93 -42.09 0.76
CA VAL A 56 8.05 -42.83 1.36
C VAL A 56 7.75 -44.32 1.39
N GLN A 57 6.53 -44.72 1.75
CA GLN A 57 6.11 -46.15 1.74
C GLN A 57 6.16 -46.74 0.32
N GLY A 58 5.81 -45.98 -0.72
CA GLY A 58 5.95 -46.42 -2.11
C GLY A 58 7.42 -46.73 -2.48
N THR A 59 8.38 -45.95 -1.96
CA THR A 59 9.80 -46.21 -2.20
C THR A 59 10.31 -47.40 -1.39
N LEU A 60 9.90 -47.55 -0.11
CA LEU A 60 10.24 -48.71 0.73
C LEU A 60 9.69 -50.02 0.16
N PHE A 61 8.51 -49.97 -0.49
CA PHE A 61 7.93 -51.11 -1.16
C PHE A 61 8.84 -51.71 -2.24
N ILE A 62 9.73 -50.93 -2.86
CA ILE A 62 10.72 -51.44 -3.84
C ILE A 62 11.58 -52.52 -3.21
N GLN A 63 11.97 -52.35 -1.95
CA GLN A 63 12.70 -53.40 -1.20
C GLN A 63 11.86 -54.65 -1.10
N SER A 64 10.66 -54.60 -0.52
CA SER A 64 9.77 -55.74 -0.38
C SER A 64 9.40 -56.36 -1.72
N LEU A 65 9.21 -55.55 -2.75
CA LEU A 65 8.91 -56.04 -4.11
C LEU A 65 10.01 -56.99 -4.62
N ILE A 66 11.28 -56.60 -4.45
CA ILE A 66 12.41 -57.39 -4.93
C ILE A 66 12.66 -58.60 -4.02
N ASP A 67 12.74 -58.37 -2.70
CA ASP A 67 13.19 -59.36 -1.74
C ASP A 67 12.09 -60.40 -1.40
N ASP A 68 10.82 -59.96 -1.24
CA ASP A 68 9.74 -60.80 -0.74
C ASP A 68 8.89 -61.42 -1.87
N TYR A 69 8.88 -60.79 -3.06
CA TYR A 69 8.04 -61.26 -4.16
C TYR A 69 8.81 -61.69 -5.40
N ILE A 70 9.70 -60.85 -5.97
CA ILE A 70 10.39 -61.19 -7.24
C ILE A 70 11.40 -62.29 -7.02
N THR A 71 12.31 -62.17 -6.04
CA THR A 71 13.38 -63.17 -5.80
C THR A 71 12.82 -64.55 -5.48
N PRO A 72 11.79 -64.73 -4.65
CA PRO A 72 11.16 -66.06 -4.44
C PRO A 72 10.49 -66.61 -5.70
N LEU A 73 9.79 -65.76 -6.47
CA LEU A 73 9.12 -66.19 -7.71
C LEU A 73 10.10 -66.71 -8.78
N MET A 74 11.29 -66.11 -8.86
CA MET A 74 12.34 -66.56 -9.80
C MET A 74 12.91 -67.96 -9.47
N ASN A 75 12.81 -68.39 -8.22
CA ASN A 75 13.32 -69.66 -7.74
C ASN A 75 12.26 -70.80 -7.70
N THR A 76 11.02 -70.53 -8.18
CA THR A 76 9.91 -71.45 -8.13
C THR A 76 9.54 -71.94 -9.52
N SER A 77 9.30 -73.27 -9.69
CA SER A 77 8.96 -73.90 -10.98
C SER A 77 7.54 -73.57 -11.44
N SER A 78 6.67 -73.16 -10.54
CA SER A 78 5.27 -72.74 -10.85
C SER A 78 4.95 -71.43 -10.07
N PRO A 79 5.25 -70.26 -10.63
CA PRO A 79 5.10 -68.99 -9.93
C PRO A 79 3.62 -68.63 -9.73
N ASP A 80 3.22 -68.36 -8.48
CA ASP A 80 1.93 -67.77 -8.11
C ASP A 80 2.08 -66.25 -7.96
N PHE A 81 1.43 -65.48 -8.88
CA PHE A 81 1.48 -64.01 -8.90
C PHE A 81 0.41 -63.36 -8.01
N THR A 82 -0.50 -64.15 -7.40
CA THR A 82 -1.60 -63.63 -6.56
C THR A 82 -1.13 -62.76 -5.39
N PRO A 83 -0.09 -63.17 -4.59
CA PRO A 83 0.45 -62.33 -3.50
C PRO A 83 1.07 -61.01 -3.99
N LEU A 84 1.74 -61.04 -5.14
CA LEU A 84 2.31 -59.85 -5.76
C LEU A 84 1.20 -58.85 -6.19
N LEU A 85 0.09 -59.35 -6.77
CA LEU A 85 -1.03 -58.54 -7.16
C LEU A 85 -1.65 -57.79 -5.97
N PHE A 86 -1.85 -58.47 -4.85
CA PHE A 86 -2.35 -57.87 -3.61
C PHE A 86 -1.39 -56.83 -3.04
N ALA A 87 -0.11 -57.06 -3.08
CA ALA A 87 0.90 -56.13 -2.61
C ALA A 87 0.94 -54.88 -3.49
N MET A 88 0.86 -55.02 -4.82
CA MET A 88 0.76 -53.90 -5.75
C MET A 88 -0.55 -53.09 -5.56
N ALA A 89 -1.68 -53.77 -5.34
CA ALA A 89 -2.94 -53.08 -5.06
C ALA A 89 -2.87 -52.28 -3.75
N ARG A 90 -2.22 -52.80 -2.71
CA ARG A 90 -1.97 -52.07 -1.45
C ARG A 90 -1.15 -50.82 -1.67
N VAL A 91 -0.08 -50.89 -2.45
CA VAL A 91 0.77 -49.69 -2.75
C VAL A 91 0.06 -48.70 -3.63
N ALA A 92 -0.73 -49.15 -4.61
CA ALA A 92 -1.62 -48.29 -5.40
C ALA A 92 -2.58 -47.53 -4.49
N GLY A 93 -3.12 -48.19 -3.44
CA GLY A 93 -3.94 -47.54 -2.42
C GLY A 93 -3.19 -46.44 -1.66
N PHE A 94 -1.90 -46.66 -1.27
CA PHE A 94 -1.08 -45.59 -0.66
C PHE A 94 -0.85 -44.41 -1.60
N TYR A 95 -0.53 -44.66 -2.87
CA TYR A 95 -0.38 -43.58 -3.84
C TYR A 95 -1.68 -42.79 -4.08
N LEU A 96 -2.84 -43.49 -4.15
CA LEU A 96 -4.16 -42.85 -4.26
C LEU A 96 -4.45 -41.98 -3.01
N LEU A 97 -4.15 -42.50 -1.81
CA LEU A 97 -4.28 -41.74 -0.56
C LEU A 97 -3.36 -40.50 -0.55
N GLY A 98 -2.11 -40.67 -0.99
CA GLY A 98 -1.15 -39.57 -1.15
C GLY A 98 -1.62 -38.50 -2.13
N ALA A 99 -2.12 -38.92 -3.28
CA ALA A 99 -2.67 -38.01 -4.30
C ALA A 99 -3.93 -37.29 -3.78
N ALA A 100 -4.86 -37.99 -3.14
CA ALA A 100 -6.05 -37.38 -2.53
C ALA A 100 -5.68 -36.36 -1.44
N SER A 101 -4.69 -36.70 -0.59
CA SER A 101 -4.19 -35.80 0.44
C SER A 101 -3.53 -34.58 -0.15
N THR A 102 -2.75 -34.73 -1.23
CA THR A 102 -2.12 -33.61 -1.96
C THR A 102 -3.18 -32.69 -2.55
N PHE A 103 -4.19 -33.24 -3.19
CA PHE A 103 -5.32 -32.45 -3.72
C PHE A 103 -6.06 -31.72 -2.60
N ALA A 104 -6.35 -32.40 -1.49
CA ALA A 104 -7.06 -31.83 -0.36
C ALA A 104 -6.31 -30.63 0.25
N TYR A 105 -5.01 -30.82 0.61
CA TYR A 105 -4.27 -29.70 1.20
C TYR A 105 -4.06 -28.56 0.21
N SER A 106 -3.83 -28.83 -1.08
CA SER A 106 -3.69 -27.79 -2.10
C SER A 106 -4.95 -26.96 -2.22
N LYS A 107 -6.14 -27.59 -2.32
CA LYS A 107 -7.43 -26.90 -2.37
C LYS A 107 -7.71 -26.09 -1.11
N LEU A 108 -7.44 -26.66 0.07
CA LEU A 108 -7.63 -25.96 1.35
C LEU A 108 -6.68 -24.76 1.46
N MET A 109 -5.43 -24.88 1.02
CA MET A 109 -4.48 -23.78 1.05
C MET A 109 -4.88 -22.61 0.14
N VAL A 110 -5.51 -22.88 -1.02
CA VAL A 110 -6.08 -21.80 -1.85
C VAL A 110 -7.15 -21.05 -1.06
N TYR A 111 -8.08 -21.77 -0.42
CA TYR A 111 -9.14 -21.16 0.37
C TYR A 111 -8.59 -20.32 1.55
N VAL A 112 -7.68 -20.90 2.33
CA VAL A 112 -7.02 -20.21 3.47
C VAL A 112 -6.27 -18.97 3.01
N THR A 113 -5.47 -19.09 1.94
CA THR A 113 -4.65 -17.99 1.45
C THR A 113 -5.52 -16.85 0.92
N GLN A 114 -6.48 -17.14 0.04
CA GLN A 114 -7.34 -16.09 -0.54
C GLN A 114 -8.22 -15.43 0.53
N GLY A 115 -8.73 -16.21 1.48
CA GLY A 115 -9.48 -15.67 2.59
C GLY A 115 -8.63 -14.77 3.51
N THR A 116 -7.37 -15.17 3.79
CA THR A 116 -6.42 -14.35 4.56
C THR A 116 -6.11 -13.04 3.82
N MET A 117 -5.86 -13.09 2.50
CA MET A 117 -5.59 -11.89 1.70
C MET A 117 -6.80 -10.96 1.63
N ARG A 118 -8.02 -11.51 1.51
CA ARG A 118 -9.26 -10.72 1.55
C ARG A 118 -9.37 -9.94 2.86
N ASN A 119 -9.23 -10.63 4.00
CA ASN A 119 -9.36 -10.00 5.31
C ASN A 119 -8.27 -8.95 5.53
N LEU A 120 -7.02 -9.25 5.13
CA LEU A 120 -5.92 -8.32 5.26
C LEU A 120 -6.13 -7.04 4.44
N ARG A 121 -6.67 -7.15 3.20
CA ARG A 121 -7.00 -5.97 2.38
C ARG A 121 -8.10 -5.13 3.02
N ILE A 122 -9.12 -5.77 3.60
CA ILE A 122 -10.19 -5.07 4.31
C ILE A 122 -9.62 -4.31 5.51
N ASP A 123 -8.79 -4.98 6.33
CA ASP A 123 -8.19 -4.38 7.53
C ASP A 123 -7.28 -3.21 7.16
N ILE A 124 -6.41 -3.37 6.13
CA ILE A 124 -5.52 -2.30 5.66
C ILE A 124 -6.33 -1.12 5.14
N PHE A 125 -7.37 -1.36 4.33
CA PHE A 125 -8.19 -0.29 3.76
C PHE A 125 -8.96 0.45 4.84
N SER A 126 -9.64 -0.28 5.73
CA SER A 126 -10.38 0.33 6.85
C SER A 126 -9.47 1.13 7.77
N HIS A 127 -8.26 0.64 8.02
CA HIS A 127 -7.27 1.35 8.83
C HIS A 127 -6.74 2.59 8.11
N MET A 128 -6.44 2.49 6.81
CA MET A 128 -5.98 3.62 5.99
C MET A 128 -6.99 4.79 6.01
N GLU A 129 -8.30 4.49 5.91
CA GLU A 129 -9.35 5.52 6.01
C GLU A 129 -9.42 6.20 7.39
N SER A 130 -8.87 5.57 8.42
CA SER A 130 -8.80 6.16 9.78
C SER A 130 -7.54 6.99 10.04
N LEU A 131 -6.59 7.04 9.11
CA LEU A 131 -5.31 7.73 9.31
C LEU A 131 -5.45 9.25 9.13
N PRO A 132 -4.64 10.04 9.86
CA PRO A 132 -4.63 11.49 9.70
C PRO A 132 -4.04 11.92 8.34
N ILE A 133 -4.43 13.09 7.84
CA ILE A 133 -3.90 13.66 6.58
C ILE A 133 -2.37 13.74 6.59
N LYS A 134 -1.75 14.01 7.75
CA LYS A 134 -0.29 14.00 7.94
C LYS A 134 0.38 12.73 7.39
N PHE A 135 -0.28 11.58 7.50
CA PHE A 135 0.26 10.33 6.96
C PHE A 135 0.38 10.39 5.43
N PHE A 136 -0.66 10.87 4.76
CA PHE A 136 -0.69 10.97 3.29
C PHE A 136 0.24 12.06 2.75
N ASP A 137 0.44 13.15 3.50
CA ASP A 137 1.37 14.22 3.14
C ASP A 137 2.84 13.80 3.28
N THR A 138 3.14 12.83 4.15
CA THR A 138 4.49 12.34 4.44
C THR A 138 4.88 11.07 3.69
N HIS A 139 3.93 10.36 3.11
CA HIS A 139 4.14 9.11 2.38
C HIS A 139 3.71 9.26 0.92
N SER A 140 4.50 8.70 0.00
CA SER A 140 4.12 8.73 -1.41
C SER A 140 2.97 7.77 -1.70
N HIS A 141 2.02 8.16 -2.56
CA HIS A 141 0.94 7.28 -3.00
C HIS A 141 1.46 5.96 -3.60
N GLY A 142 2.62 6.01 -4.29
CA GLY A 142 3.28 4.83 -4.85
C GLY A 142 3.76 3.84 -3.78
N ASP A 143 4.29 4.34 -2.66
CA ASP A 143 4.71 3.48 -1.54
C ASP A 143 3.50 2.79 -0.89
N ILE A 144 2.41 3.53 -0.65
CA ILE A 144 1.17 2.97 -0.10
C ILE A 144 0.59 1.93 -1.07
N MET A 145 0.54 2.24 -2.36
CA MET A 145 0.01 1.35 -3.40
C MET A 145 0.85 0.07 -3.52
N SER A 146 2.18 0.17 -3.32
CA SER A 146 3.08 -0.99 -3.31
C SER A 146 2.75 -1.98 -2.17
N VAL A 147 2.23 -1.50 -1.02
CA VAL A 147 1.75 -2.36 0.06
C VAL A 147 0.55 -3.19 -0.40
N TYR A 148 -0.41 -2.58 -1.12
CA TYR A 148 -1.61 -3.28 -1.61
C TYR A 148 -1.33 -4.26 -2.74
N THR A 149 -0.33 -4.01 -3.56
CA THR A 149 -0.01 -4.82 -4.75
C THR A 149 1.13 -5.80 -4.47
N ASN A 150 2.35 -5.29 -4.33
CA ASN A 150 3.56 -6.11 -4.28
C ASN A 150 3.71 -6.85 -2.94
N ASP A 151 3.46 -6.16 -1.81
CA ASP A 151 3.70 -6.74 -0.50
C ASP A 151 2.65 -7.81 -0.14
N ILE A 152 1.39 -7.55 -0.46
CA ILE A 152 0.31 -8.55 -0.31
C ILE A 152 0.57 -9.76 -1.21
N ASP A 153 1.06 -9.57 -2.45
CA ASP A 153 1.32 -10.69 -3.35
C ASP A 153 2.50 -11.55 -2.90
N THR A 154 3.59 -10.94 -2.42
CA THR A 154 4.71 -11.70 -1.84
C THR A 154 4.29 -12.47 -0.60
N LEU A 155 3.42 -11.89 0.24
CA LEU A 155 2.85 -12.57 1.40
C LEU A 155 1.93 -13.72 1.00
N ARG A 156 1.11 -13.54 -0.04
CA ARG A 156 0.28 -14.58 -0.64
C ARG A 156 1.13 -15.76 -1.09
N GLN A 157 2.22 -15.51 -1.82
CA GLN A 157 3.14 -16.54 -2.29
C GLN A 157 3.81 -17.28 -1.12
N MET A 158 4.21 -16.58 -0.07
CA MET A 158 4.78 -17.18 1.13
C MET A 158 3.80 -18.15 1.80
N ILE A 159 2.56 -17.72 2.03
CA ILE A 159 1.54 -18.54 2.71
C ILE A 159 1.14 -19.72 1.84
N SER A 160 0.85 -19.51 0.54
CA SER A 160 0.31 -20.56 -0.34
C SER A 160 1.35 -21.59 -0.76
N GLN A 161 2.62 -21.22 -0.92
CA GLN A 161 3.65 -22.06 -1.50
C GLN A 161 4.82 -22.28 -0.56
N SER A 162 5.48 -21.19 -0.09
CA SER A 162 6.75 -21.32 0.61
C SER A 162 6.62 -22.05 1.94
N MET A 163 5.58 -21.76 2.71
CA MET A 163 5.36 -22.43 4.00
C MET A 163 5.00 -23.90 3.82
N VAL A 164 4.10 -24.20 2.86
CA VAL A 164 3.70 -25.58 2.53
C VAL A 164 4.93 -26.38 2.08
N GLN A 165 5.71 -25.82 1.17
CA GLN A 165 6.90 -26.47 0.64
C GLN A 165 7.98 -26.70 1.71
N LEU A 166 8.24 -25.71 2.59
CA LEU A 166 9.16 -25.88 3.70
C LEU A 166 8.74 -27.02 4.63
N PHE A 167 7.46 -27.04 4.99
CA PHE A 167 6.93 -28.05 5.90
C PHE A 167 6.99 -29.44 5.26
N SER A 168 6.52 -29.56 4.01
CA SER A 168 6.59 -30.82 3.24
C SER A 168 8.02 -31.30 3.06
N SER A 169 8.95 -30.42 2.64
CA SER A 169 10.36 -30.78 2.44
C SER A 169 11.04 -31.20 3.75
N THR A 170 10.72 -30.52 4.86
CA THR A 170 11.28 -30.89 6.17
C THR A 170 10.84 -32.30 6.59
N ILE A 171 9.53 -32.60 6.45
CA ILE A 171 9.01 -33.95 6.77
C ILE A 171 9.63 -35.00 5.84
N THR A 172 9.75 -34.67 4.52
CA THR A 172 10.38 -35.57 3.55
C THR A 172 11.83 -35.89 3.91
N ILE A 173 12.64 -34.86 4.25
CA ILE A 173 14.05 -35.08 4.66
C ILE A 173 14.13 -35.97 5.88
N VAL A 174 13.32 -35.69 6.91
CA VAL A 174 13.32 -36.51 8.15
C VAL A 174 12.88 -37.94 7.84
N SER A 175 11.77 -38.13 7.11
CA SER A 175 11.23 -39.46 6.80
C SER A 175 12.19 -40.28 5.92
N VAL A 176 12.78 -39.65 4.89
CA VAL A 176 13.77 -40.30 4.01
C VAL A 176 15.04 -40.67 4.80
N LEU A 177 15.54 -39.75 5.64
CA LEU A 177 16.74 -40.02 6.46
C LEU A 177 16.52 -41.18 7.43
N VAL A 178 15.36 -41.22 8.09
CA VAL A 178 14.99 -42.36 8.97
C VAL A 178 14.93 -43.66 8.17
N SER A 179 14.32 -43.65 6.98
CA SER A 179 14.26 -44.82 6.09
C SER A 179 15.65 -45.27 5.61
N MET A 180 16.53 -44.32 5.26
CA MET A 180 17.90 -44.63 4.83
C MET A 180 18.73 -45.26 5.97
N ILE A 181 18.60 -44.73 7.20
CA ILE A 181 19.27 -45.31 8.40
C ILE A 181 18.76 -46.72 8.67
N SER A 182 17.46 -46.98 8.52
CA SER A 182 16.88 -48.31 8.74
C SER A 182 17.35 -49.35 7.72
N ILE A 183 17.66 -48.92 6.47
CA ILE A 183 18.17 -49.81 5.42
C ILE A 183 19.67 -50.06 5.58
N SER A 184 20.49 -49.00 5.72
CA SER A 184 21.95 -49.14 5.84
C SER A 184 22.60 -47.89 6.41
N ILE A 185 23.17 -47.99 7.62
CA ILE A 185 23.91 -46.92 8.28
C ILE A 185 25.18 -46.53 7.48
N PRO A 186 26.03 -47.45 6.97
CA PRO A 186 27.23 -47.09 6.21
C PRO A 186 26.94 -46.29 4.96
N LEU A 187 25.91 -46.68 4.20
CA LEU A 187 25.51 -45.96 2.99
C LEU A 187 24.90 -44.59 3.32
N THR A 188 24.17 -44.48 4.44
CA THR A 188 23.62 -43.19 4.92
C THR A 188 24.75 -42.21 5.26
N LEU A 189 25.81 -42.67 5.96
CA LEU A 189 26.99 -41.85 6.25
C LEU A 189 27.68 -41.38 4.97
N LEU A 190 27.85 -42.26 3.98
CA LEU A 190 28.40 -41.88 2.67
C LEU A 190 27.57 -40.82 1.99
N THR A 191 26.23 -40.95 1.98
CA THR A 191 25.32 -39.94 1.41
C THR A 191 25.43 -38.60 2.13
N LEU A 192 25.49 -38.62 3.48
CA LEU A 192 25.62 -37.38 4.27
C LEU A 192 26.95 -36.66 3.99
N VAL A 193 28.06 -37.39 3.80
CA VAL A 193 29.34 -36.80 3.39
C VAL A 193 29.22 -36.16 2.01
N MET A 194 28.59 -36.82 1.07
CA MET A 194 28.37 -36.25 -0.27
C MET A 194 27.47 -35.02 -0.24
N VAL A 195 26.43 -35.01 0.58
CA VAL A 195 25.56 -33.82 0.80
C VAL A 195 26.36 -32.69 1.42
N ALA A 196 27.25 -32.95 2.38
CA ALA A 196 28.14 -31.92 2.92
C ALA A 196 29.05 -31.30 1.84
N VAL A 197 29.62 -32.14 0.95
CA VAL A 197 30.41 -31.67 -0.22
C VAL A 197 29.55 -30.79 -1.12
N MET A 198 28.31 -31.20 -1.43
CA MET A 198 27.38 -30.42 -2.23
C MET A 198 27.11 -29.05 -1.58
N PHE A 199 26.90 -28.97 -0.27
CA PHE A 199 26.70 -27.71 0.44
C PHE A 199 27.94 -26.81 0.39
N ILE A 200 29.14 -27.34 0.56
CA ILE A 200 30.39 -26.56 0.46
C ILE A 200 30.57 -25.97 -0.94
N VAL A 201 30.36 -26.79 -1.99
CA VAL A 201 30.49 -26.38 -3.38
C VAL A 201 29.43 -25.34 -3.72
N SER A 202 28.15 -25.61 -3.37
CA SER A 202 27.04 -24.70 -3.59
C SER A 202 27.22 -23.36 -2.85
N GLY A 203 27.73 -23.40 -1.62
CA GLY A 203 28.02 -22.20 -0.84
C GLY A 203 29.10 -21.32 -1.48
N LYS A 204 30.18 -21.92 -1.99
CA LYS A 204 31.25 -21.18 -2.68
C LYS A 204 30.77 -20.54 -3.99
N ILE A 205 30.02 -21.30 -4.82
CA ILE A 205 29.49 -20.80 -6.09
C ILE A 205 28.39 -19.78 -5.85
N GLY A 206 27.45 -20.08 -4.95
CA GLY A 206 26.35 -19.18 -4.60
C GLY A 206 26.82 -17.87 -3.98
N GLY A 207 27.88 -17.88 -3.18
CA GLY A 207 28.51 -16.67 -2.64
C GLY A 207 29.04 -15.73 -3.74
N LYS A 208 29.71 -16.30 -4.77
CA LYS A 208 30.16 -15.53 -5.94
C LYS A 208 28.96 -14.99 -6.75
N SER A 209 27.99 -15.85 -7.03
CA SER A 209 26.77 -15.46 -7.76
C SER A 209 26.04 -14.32 -7.06
N SER A 210 25.83 -14.41 -5.73
CA SER A 210 25.17 -13.36 -4.93
C SER A 210 25.84 -12.01 -5.03
N LYS A 211 27.20 -11.96 -5.06
CA LYS A 211 27.94 -10.72 -5.23
C LYS A 211 27.63 -10.05 -6.59
N TYR A 212 27.64 -10.83 -7.65
CA TYR A 212 27.35 -10.31 -8.99
C TYR A 212 25.87 -9.95 -9.18
N PHE A 213 24.93 -10.69 -8.57
CA PHE A 213 23.52 -10.32 -8.57
C PHE A 213 23.28 -8.97 -7.88
N THR A 214 24.01 -8.68 -6.80
CA THR A 214 23.93 -7.36 -6.15
C THR A 214 24.44 -6.26 -7.08
N ALA A 215 25.57 -6.49 -7.78
CA ALA A 215 26.08 -5.53 -8.76
C ALA A 215 25.09 -5.35 -9.93
N GLN A 216 24.53 -6.44 -10.47
CA GLN A 216 23.51 -6.41 -11.52
C GLN A 216 22.29 -5.55 -11.12
N GLN A 217 21.80 -5.68 -9.88
CA GLN A 217 20.67 -4.89 -9.40
C GLN A 217 21.01 -3.39 -9.29
N ASP A 218 22.24 -3.05 -8.88
CA ASP A 218 22.70 -1.67 -8.86
C ASP A 218 22.80 -1.08 -10.26
N ASP A 219 23.40 -1.81 -11.21
CA ASP A 219 23.55 -1.37 -12.59
C ASP A 219 22.19 -1.29 -13.31
N LEU A 220 21.28 -2.25 -13.07
CA LEU A 220 19.90 -2.17 -13.58
C LEU A 220 19.17 -0.93 -13.04
N GLY A 221 19.41 -0.57 -11.77
CA GLY A 221 18.87 0.65 -11.18
C GLY A 221 19.38 1.92 -11.88
N LYS A 222 20.68 1.94 -12.28
CA LYS A 222 21.27 3.05 -13.03
C LYS A 222 20.68 3.16 -14.44
N VAL A 223 20.56 2.04 -15.16
CA VAL A 223 19.95 1.98 -16.50
C VAL A 223 18.50 2.47 -16.45
N ASN A 224 17.68 1.95 -15.51
CA ASN A 224 16.29 2.37 -15.38
C ASN A 224 16.16 3.85 -15.00
N GLY A 225 17.02 4.35 -14.11
CA GLY A 225 17.05 5.78 -13.76
C GLY A 225 17.40 6.68 -14.92
N TYR A 226 18.34 6.25 -15.77
CA TYR A 226 18.69 6.97 -16.99
C TYR A 226 17.56 6.98 -18.02
N ILE A 227 16.89 5.82 -18.22
CA ILE A 227 15.71 5.73 -19.10
C ILE A 227 14.62 6.69 -18.64
N GLU A 228 14.30 6.69 -17.34
CA GLU A 228 13.28 7.58 -16.76
C GLU A 228 13.65 9.06 -16.96
N GLU A 229 14.91 9.42 -16.74
CA GLU A 229 15.42 10.78 -16.94
C GLU A 229 15.29 11.21 -18.41
N MET A 230 15.71 10.36 -19.35
CA MET A 230 15.63 10.65 -20.79
C MET A 230 14.17 10.71 -21.28
N MET A 231 13.28 9.84 -20.79
CA MET A 231 11.85 9.88 -21.14
C MET A 231 11.20 11.18 -20.65
N ASN A 232 11.46 11.59 -19.41
CA ASN A 232 10.94 12.84 -18.86
C ASN A 232 11.54 14.07 -19.56
N GLY A 233 12.83 14.00 -19.91
CA GLY A 233 13.57 15.04 -20.61
C GLY A 233 13.50 15.00 -22.14
N GLN A 234 12.69 14.11 -22.75
CA GLN A 234 12.73 13.83 -24.20
C GLN A 234 12.56 15.07 -25.09
N LYS A 235 11.70 16.02 -24.67
CA LYS A 235 11.55 17.29 -25.39
C LYS A 235 12.85 18.12 -25.40
N VAL A 236 13.60 18.10 -24.30
CA VAL A 236 14.89 18.81 -24.17
C VAL A 236 15.92 18.13 -25.05
N VAL A 237 16.03 16.79 -24.97
CA VAL A 237 16.96 16.01 -25.82
C VAL A 237 16.74 16.32 -27.30
N LYS A 238 15.45 16.35 -27.74
CA LYS A 238 15.08 16.64 -29.14
C LYS A 238 15.40 18.07 -29.55
N VAL A 239 15.10 19.08 -28.73
CA VAL A 239 15.33 20.50 -29.06
C VAL A 239 16.81 20.80 -29.20
N PHE A 240 17.67 20.14 -28.40
CA PHE A 240 19.13 20.34 -28.43
C PHE A 240 19.87 19.33 -29.31
N ASN A 241 19.17 18.40 -29.99
CA ASN A 241 19.74 17.36 -30.87
C ASN A 241 20.82 16.51 -30.16
N HIS A 242 20.56 16.10 -28.91
CA HIS A 242 21.50 15.32 -28.11
C HIS A 242 21.21 13.82 -28.12
N GLU A 243 20.41 13.30 -29.07
CA GLU A 243 20.04 11.88 -29.14
C GLU A 243 21.22 10.95 -29.22
N SER A 244 22.22 11.28 -30.08
CA SER A 244 23.41 10.45 -30.25
C SER A 244 24.20 10.32 -28.93
N LYS A 245 24.36 11.41 -28.20
CA LYS A 245 25.04 11.42 -26.91
C LYS A 245 24.25 10.61 -25.86
N ALA A 246 22.93 10.75 -25.83
CA ALA A 246 22.07 9.99 -24.93
C ALA A 246 22.16 8.47 -25.21
N VAL A 247 22.24 8.06 -26.48
CA VAL A 247 22.45 6.65 -26.88
C VAL A 247 23.82 6.16 -26.45
N GLU A 248 24.87 6.96 -26.61
CA GLU A 248 26.24 6.61 -26.18
C GLU A 248 26.31 6.36 -24.67
N GLU A 249 25.81 7.29 -23.86
CA GLU A 249 25.73 7.14 -22.40
C GLU A 249 24.88 5.94 -21.95
N PHE A 250 23.76 5.70 -22.65
CA PHE A 250 22.95 4.50 -22.42
C PHE A 250 23.73 3.22 -22.68
N ASN A 251 24.47 3.15 -23.79
CA ASN A 251 25.25 1.97 -24.14
C ASN A 251 26.32 1.67 -23.09
N GLU A 252 27.03 2.70 -22.58
CA GLU A 252 28.01 2.51 -21.49
C GLU A 252 27.38 1.91 -20.23
N LEU A 253 26.19 2.39 -19.85
CA LEU A 253 25.46 1.86 -18.69
C LEU A 253 24.96 0.44 -18.93
N ASN A 254 24.48 0.16 -20.15
CA ASN A 254 23.98 -1.14 -20.56
C ASN A 254 25.09 -2.19 -20.67
N ASP A 255 26.28 -1.80 -21.12
CA ASP A 255 27.45 -2.69 -21.15
C ASP A 255 27.90 -3.09 -19.73
N LYS A 256 27.91 -2.15 -18.79
CA LYS A 256 28.14 -2.47 -17.37
C LYS A 256 27.10 -3.43 -16.80
N LEU A 257 25.82 -3.21 -17.15
CA LEU A 257 24.74 -4.13 -16.76
C LEU A 257 24.93 -5.50 -17.40
N PHE A 258 25.35 -5.56 -18.66
CA PHE A 258 25.66 -6.82 -19.35
C PHE A 258 26.74 -7.60 -18.61
N ASP A 259 27.86 -6.97 -18.26
CA ASP A 259 28.98 -7.62 -17.58
C ASP A 259 28.57 -8.17 -16.21
N SER A 260 27.86 -7.39 -15.42
CA SER A 260 27.39 -7.81 -14.11
C SER A 260 26.33 -8.92 -14.21
N ALA A 261 25.40 -8.82 -15.16
CA ALA A 261 24.37 -9.82 -15.42
C ALA A 261 24.95 -11.13 -15.98
N TYR A 262 25.90 -11.04 -16.92
CA TYR A 262 26.60 -12.21 -17.46
C TYR A 262 27.29 -13.01 -16.35
N ASN A 263 28.08 -12.33 -15.49
CA ASN A 263 28.78 -12.98 -14.41
C ASN A 263 27.83 -13.55 -13.34
N ALA A 264 26.76 -12.84 -13.01
CA ALA A 264 25.72 -13.30 -12.09
C ALA A 264 25.08 -14.61 -12.59
N ASN A 265 24.62 -14.62 -13.84
CA ASN A 265 23.95 -15.75 -14.45
C ASN A 265 24.90 -16.91 -14.76
N LYS A 266 26.16 -16.65 -15.13
CA LYS A 266 27.18 -17.67 -15.34
C LYS A 266 27.35 -18.54 -14.10
N PHE A 267 27.51 -17.94 -12.91
CA PHE A 267 27.65 -18.69 -11.66
C PHE A 267 26.32 -19.33 -11.22
N ALA A 268 25.18 -18.66 -11.43
CA ALA A 268 23.87 -19.21 -11.08
C ALA A 268 23.53 -20.45 -11.93
N ASN A 269 23.73 -20.38 -13.24
CA ASN A 269 23.33 -21.45 -14.16
C ASN A 269 24.25 -22.68 -14.07
N ILE A 270 25.50 -22.53 -13.62
CA ILE A 270 26.43 -23.63 -13.47
C ILE A 270 26.16 -24.44 -12.18
N LEU A 271 25.43 -23.87 -11.22
CA LEU A 271 25.15 -24.49 -9.92
C LEU A 271 24.28 -25.74 -10.03
N MET A 272 23.20 -25.69 -10.82
CA MET A 272 22.32 -26.86 -11.02
C MET A 272 23.03 -28.04 -11.70
N PRO A 273 23.76 -27.89 -12.82
CA PRO A 273 24.53 -28.98 -13.41
C PRO A 273 25.57 -29.57 -12.47
N ILE A 274 26.31 -28.75 -11.71
CA ILE A 274 27.30 -29.24 -10.76
C ILE A 274 26.63 -30.10 -9.66
N ASN A 275 25.54 -29.60 -9.08
CA ASN A 275 24.82 -30.36 -8.05
C ASN A 275 24.23 -31.66 -8.60
N ALA A 276 23.72 -31.65 -9.85
CA ALA A 276 23.26 -32.87 -10.49
C ALA A 276 24.37 -33.88 -10.68
N GLN A 277 25.59 -33.47 -11.12
CA GLN A 277 26.72 -34.36 -11.28
C GLN A 277 27.26 -34.88 -9.91
N LEU A 278 27.31 -34.04 -8.88
CA LEU A 278 27.64 -34.49 -7.53
C LEU A 278 26.63 -35.51 -7.02
N GLY A 279 25.33 -35.34 -7.34
CA GLY A 279 24.30 -36.34 -7.06
C GLY A 279 24.52 -37.66 -7.80
N ASN A 280 24.90 -37.60 -9.09
CA ASN A 280 25.25 -38.80 -9.87
C ASN A 280 26.49 -39.51 -9.33
N ILE A 281 27.51 -38.75 -8.91
CA ILE A 281 28.70 -39.31 -8.26
C ILE A 281 28.30 -40.00 -6.95
N SER A 282 27.48 -39.37 -6.12
CA SER A 282 26.95 -39.98 -4.90
C SER A 282 26.21 -41.29 -5.18
N TYR A 283 25.36 -41.29 -6.22
CA TYR A 283 24.64 -42.48 -6.65
C TYR A 283 25.58 -43.62 -7.08
N VAL A 284 26.59 -43.33 -7.91
CA VAL A 284 27.58 -44.33 -8.34
C VAL A 284 28.40 -44.86 -7.16
N LEU A 285 28.84 -43.99 -6.25
CA LEU A 285 29.58 -44.44 -5.04
C LEU A 285 28.69 -45.31 -4.15
N CYS A 286 27.43 -44.96 -3.94
CA CYS A 286 26.48 -45.79 -3.21
C CYS A 286 26.22 -47.14 -3.91
N ALA A 287 26.18 -47.18 -5.25
CA ALA A 287 26.03 -48.41 -6.01
C ALA A 287 27.24 -49.34 -5.84
N ILE A 288 28.46 -48.82 -5.94
CA ILE A 288 29.70 -49.61 -5.79
C ILE A 288 29.82 -50.12 -4.33
N VAL A 289 29.79 -49.21 -3.36
CA VAL A 289 29.94 -49.57 -1.94
C VAL A 289 28.78 -50.46 -1.50
N GLY A 290 27.54 -50.09 -1.86
CA GLY A 290 26.36 -50.87 -1.54
C GLY A 290 26.33 -52.26 -2.20
N GLY A 291 26.81 -52.39 -3.44
CA GLY A 291 26.98 -53.67 -4.10
C GLY A 291 27.95 -54.60 -3.37
N VAL A 292 29.10 -54.07 -2.93
CA VAL A 292 30.06 -54.82 -2.11
C VAL A 292 29.45 -55.22 -0.77
N LEU A 293 28.75 -54.34 -0.10
CA LEU A 293 28.09 -54.62 1.19
C LEU A 293 26.96 -55.65 1.04
N ALA A 294 26.16 -55.56 -0.02
CA ALA A 294 25.06 -56.49 -0.31
C ALA A 294 25.59 -57.88 -0.67
N PHE A 295 26.65 -57.94 -1.50
CA PHE A 295 27.30 -59.22 -1.85
C PHE A 295 27.88 -59.96 -0.65
N ASN A 296 28.45 -59.22 0.30
CA ASN A 296 29.01 -59.80 1.54
C ASN A 296 27.93 -59.94 2.66
N HIS A 297 26.67 -59.70 2.38
CA HIS A 297 25.57 -59.68 3.37
C HIS A 297 25.88 -58.85 4.64
N PHE A 298 26.70 -57.79 4.48
CA PHE A 298 27.10 -56.94 5.61
C PHE A 298 25.92 -56.15 6.15
N ALA A 299 25.70 -56.27 7.46
CA ALA A 299 24.59 -55.62 8.17
C ALA A 299 23.19 -55.96 7.60
N GLY A 300 23.03 -57.14 6.96
CA GLY A 300 21.74 -57.59 6.43
C GLY A 300 21.25 -56.83 5.19
N LEU A 301 22.10 -56.08 4.49
CA LEU A 301 21.74 -55.37 3.28
C LEU A 301 21.40 -56.34 2.15
N THR A 302 20.15 -56.27 1.67
CA THR A 302 19.63 -57.07 0.56
C THR A 302 19.76 -56.34 -0.76
N LEU A 303 19.52 -57.03 -1.91
CA LEU A 303 19.51 -56.42 -3.22
C LEU A 303 18.33 -55.41 -3.33
N GLY A 304 17.15 -55.78 -2.82
CA GLY A 304 16.00 -54.88 -2.79
C GLY A 304 16.24 -53.65 -1.91
N GLY A 305 16.87 -53.87 -0.74
CA GLY A 305 17.30 -52.76 0.15
C GLY A 305 18.26 -51.79 -0.54
N LEU A 306 19.24 -52.31 -1.31
CA LEU A 306 20.16 -51.47 -2.07
C LEU A 306 19.43 -50.62 -3.12
N VAL A 307 18.50 -51.19 -3.89
CA VAL A 307 17.74 -50.47 -4.92
C VAL A 307 16.84 -49.40 -4.31
N ALA A 308 16.17 -49.70 -3.18
CA ALA A 308 15.39 -48.73 -2.44
C ALA A 308 16.27 -47.60 -1.90
N PHE A 309 17.46 -47.92 -1.32
CA PHE A 309 18.43 -46.92 -0.84
C PHE A 309 18.91 -46.00 -1.96
N MET A 310 19.26 -46.54 -3.13
CA MET A 310 19.68 -45.76 -4.30
C MET A 310 18.60 -44.81 -4.78
N THR A 311 17.33 -45.23 -4.73
CA THR A 311 16.19 -44.39 -5.05
C THR A 311 16.04 -43.21 -4.05
N PHE A 312 16.18 -43.48 -2.76
CA PHE A 312 16.22 -42.44 -1.71
C PHE A 312 17.39 -41.48 -1.90
N ASN A 313 18.60 -41.99 -2.16
CA ASN A 313 19.80 -41.16 -2.40
C ASN A 313 19.62 -40.22 -3.57
N LYS A 314 19.08 -40.71 -4.69
CA LYS A 314 18.78 -39.88 -5.88
C LYS A 314 17.80 -38.75 -5.59
N ASN A 315 16.77 -39.04 -4.80
CA ASN A 315 15.68 -38.07 -4.49
C ASN A 315 15.98 -37.20 -3.28
N PHE A 316 17.05 -37.48 -2.48
CA PHE A 316 17.33 -36.78 -1.21
C PHE A 316 17.72 -35.30 -1.39
N SER A 317 18.41 -34.99 -2.50
CA SER A 317 18.86 -33.61 -2.77
C SER A 317 17.74 -32.64 -3.18
N GLN A 318 16.62 -33.15 -3.70
CA GLN A 318 15.53 -32.32 -4.21
C GLN A 318 14.84 -31.49 -3.11
N PRO A 319 14.41 -32.06 -1.96
CA PRO A 319 13.82 -31.29 -0.87
C PRO A 319 14.77 -30.23 -0.29
N ILE A 320 16.08 -30.50 -0.26
CA ILE A 320 17.10 -29.55 0.22
C ILE A 320 17.18 -28.34 -0.71
N ASN A 321 17.19 -28.56 -2.01
CA ASN A 321 17.18 -27.48 -3.00
C ASN A 321 15.88 -26.65 -2.91
N GLN A 322 14.74 -27.30 -2.71
CA GLN A 322 13.46 -26.63 -2.54
C GLN A 322 13.45 -25.69 -1.32
N ILE A 323 13.96 -26.14 -0.17
CA ILE A 323 14.10 -25.28 1.02
C ILE A 323 14.97 -24.07 0.70
N SER A 324 16.11 -24.26 0.02
CA SER A 324 17.03 -23.18 -0.32
C SER A 324 16.38 -22.12 -1.23
N MET A 325 15.56 -22.53 -2.21
CA MET A 325 14.81 -21.60 -3.07
C MET A 325 13.74 -20.82 -2.29
N GLN A 326 13.04 -21.48 -1.35
CA GLN A 326 12.00 -20.84 -0.57
C GLN A 326 12.52 -19.80 0.43
N LEU A 327 13.77 -19.91 0.90
CA LEU A 327 14.34 -18.95 1.85
C LEU A 327 14.32 -17.52 1.33
N ASN A 328 14.64 -17.30 0.04
CA ASN A 328 14.61 -15.97 -0.54
C ASN A 328 13.18 -15.41 -0.60
N SER A 329 12.21 -16.22 -1.02
CA SER A 329 10.79 -15.83 -1.08
C SER A 329 10.27 -15.46 0.32
N ILE A 330 10.68 -16.20 1.35
CA ILE A 330 10.30 -15.90 2.74
C ILE A 330 10.91 -14.59 3.21
N ILE A 331 12.19 -14.32 2.93
CA ILE A 331 12.84 -13.07 3.32
C ILE A 331 12.14 -11.88 2.67
N MET A 332 11.79 -11.98 1.40
CA MET A 332 11.05 -10.93 0.68
C MET A 332 9.64 -10.73 1.26
N ALA A 333 8.93 -11.82 1.53
CA ALA A 333 7.60 -11.76 2.12
C ALA A 333 7.61 -11.20 3.55
N LEU A 334 8.62 -11.52 4.36
CA LEU A 334 8.79 -10.94 5.71
C LEU A 334 9.05 -9.43 5.63
N ALA A 335 9.80 -8.96 4.63
CA ALA A 335 10.02 -7.53 4.42
C ALA A 335 8.75 -6.81 3.97
N GLY A 336 7.95 -7.43 3.09
CA GLY A 336 6.62 -6.93 2.72
C GLY A 336 5.66 -6.89 3.90
N ALA A 337 5.62 -7.98 4.68
CA ALA A 337 4.80 -8.05 5.90
C ALA A 337 5.20 -7.01 6.95
N ASP A 338 6.48 -6.67 7.10
CA ASP A 338 6.94 -5.58 7.98
C ASP A 338 6.34 -4.24 7.57
N ARG A 339 6.27 -3.95 6.26
CA ARG A 339 5.62 -2.74 5.76
C ARG A 339 4.10 -2.76 5.97
N ILE A 340 3.46 -3.88 5.67
CA ILE A 340 2.01 -4.07 5.92
C ILE A 340 1.68 -3.82 7.39
N PHE A 341 2.43 -4.44 8.30
CA PHE A 341 2.17 -4.29 9.73
C PHE A 341 2.53 -2.91 10.26
N LYS A 342 3.54 -2.22 9.69
CA LYS A 342 3.81 -0.82 10.03
C LYS A 342 2.63 0.07 9.66
N LEU A 343 2.05 -0.13 8.48
CA LEU A 343 0.85 0.61 8.09
C LEU A 343 -0.32 0.34 9.03
N LEU A 344 -0.54 -0.92 9.44
CA LEU A 344 -1.59 -1.30 10.40
C LEU A 344 -1.31 -0.85 11.85
N ASP A 345 -0.06 -0.56 12.19
CA ASP A 345 0.35 -0.10 13.51
C ASP A 345 0.44 1.44 13.60
N GLU A 346 0.23 2.18 12.47
CA GLU A 346 0.14 3.64 12.48
C GLU A 346 -1.05 4.08 13.34
N LYS A 347 -0.89 5.19 14.03
CA LYS A 347 -1.95 5.70 14.89
C LYS A 347 -3.08 6.28 14.06
N PRO A 348 -4.33 5.87 14.31
CA PRO A 348 -5.49 6.49 13.66
C PRO A 348 -5.60 7.97 14.08
N GLU A 349 -6.39 8.74 13.34
CA GLU A 349 -6.68 10.13 13.69
C GLU A 349 -7.37 10.18 15.06
N GLU A 350 -6.75 10.83 16.03
CA GLU A 350 -7.32 11.03 17.37
C GLU A 350 -8.41 12.12 17.32
N ASP A 351 -9.57 11.86 17.94
CA ASP A 351 -10.66 12.82 18.05
C ASP A 351 -11.29 12.77 19.44
N ASP A 352 -10.79 13.64 20.31
CA ASP A 352 -11.31 13.80 21.69
C ASP A 352 -12.47 14.82 21.78
N GLY A 353 -13.01 15.24 20.62
CA GLY A 353 -14.13 16.17 20.55
C GLY A 353 -15.42 15.57 21.12
N TYR A 354 -16.15 16.38 21.89
CA TYR A 354 -17.42 15.98 22.50
C TYR A 354 -18.58 16.91 22.11
N VAL A 355 -18.32 18.04 21.49
CA VAL A 355 -19.33 18.93 20.92
C VAL A 355 -19.77 18.41 19.56
N ASN A 356 -21.07 18.26 19.37
CA ASN A 356 -21.66 17.72 18.14
C ASN A 356 -22.45 18.79 17.37
N LEU A 357 -22.53 18.63 16.05
CA LEU A 357 -23.36 19.43 15.18
C LEU A 357 -24.74 18.79 15.01
N VAL A 358 -25.80 19.54 15.28
CA VAL A 358 -27.19 19.07 15.17
C VAL A 358 -28.02 20.03 14.33
N ASN A 359 -29.09 19.52 13.67
CA ASN A 359 -30.11 20.38 13.11
C ASN A 359 -30.87 21.09 14.24
N ALA A 360 -31.29 22.34 14.01
CA ALA A 360 -31.96 23.13 15.03
C ALA A 360 -33.11 23.94 14.43
N LYS A 361 -34.07 24.31 15.28
CA LYS A 361 -35.14 25.27 15.00
C LYS A 361 -35.00 26.45 15.97
N ILE A 362 -35.38 27.63 15.50
CA ILE A 362 -35.46 28.82 16.39
C ILE A 362 -36.94 29.00 16.72
N VAL A 363 -37.30 28.74 17.98
CA VAL A 363 -38.66 28.89 18.54
C VAL A 363 -38.59 29.93 19.63
N ASP A 364 -39.35 31.01 19.50
CA ASP A 364 -39.39 32.12 20.47
C ASP A 364 -38.00 32.68 20.86
N GLY A 365 -37.08 32.71 19.91
CA GLY A 365 -35.69 33.16 20.11
C GLY A 365 -34.77 32.15 20.81
N LYS A 366 -35.25 30.96 21.13
CA LYS A 366 -34.45 29.86 21.67
C LYS A 366 -34.11 28.85 20.57
N ILE A 367 -32.95 28.25 20.72
CA ILE A 367 -32.45 27.22 19.79
C ILE A 367 -32.85 25.86 20.37
N GLU A 368 -33.65 25.13 19.60
CA GLU A 368 -34.10 23.79 19.94
C GLU A 368 -33.59 22.78 18.91
N PRO A 369 -33.12 21.59 19.32
CA PRO A 369 -32.70 20.56 18.37
C PRO A 369 -33.87 20.07 17.52
N SER A 370 -33.62 19.70 16.27
CA SER A 370 -34.60 19.15 15.33
C SER A 370 -34.05 17.87 14.70
N GLU A 371 -34.90 16.86 14.53
CA GLU A 371 -34.55 15.67 13.76
C GLU A 371 -34.59 15.96 12.26
N GLU A 372 -35.47 16.90 11.84
CA GLU A 372 -35.59 17.29 10.46
C GLU A 372 -34.55 18.34 10.08
N ARG A 373 -34.18 18.37 8.80
CA ARG A 373 -33.29 19.38 8.25
C ARG A 373 -34.04 20.71 8.09
N THR A 374 -33.66 21.70 8.87
CA THR A 374 -34.31 23.01 8.88
C THR A 374 -33.52 24.11 8.14
N GLY A 375 -32.28 23.79 7.70
CA GLY A 375 -31.34 24.79 7.20
C GLY A 375 -30.65 25.62 8.29
N VAL A 376 -31.01 25.41 9.56
CA VAL A 376 -30.36 26.00 10.74
C VAL A 376 -29.62 24.88 11.48
N TRP A 377 -28.35 25.13 11.83
CA TRP A 377 -27.52 24.19 12.57
C TRP A 377 -27.10 24.80 13.89
N ALA A 378 -26.88 23.94 14.88
CA ALA A 378 -26.40 24.36 16.20
C ALA A 378 -25.35 23.38 16.74
N TRP A 379 -24.41 23.91 17.49
CA TRP A 379 -23.49 23.16 18.32
C TRP A 379 -24.19 22.69 19.58
N LYS A 380 -24.26 21.39 19.80
CA LYS A 380 -24.69 20.77 21.04
C LYS A 380 -23.47 20.60 21.94
N HIS A 381 -23.33 21.44 22.95
CA HIS A 381 -22.25 21.43 23.91
C HIS A 381 -22.77 20.94 25.26
N THR A 382 -22.37 19.75 25.67
CA THR A 382 -22.69 19.23 26.99
C THR A 382 -21.48 19.48 27.89
N HIS A 383 -21.66 20.28 28.93
CA HIS A 383 -20.60 20.57 29.90
C HIS A 383 -20.33 19.37 30.79
N SER A 384 -19.03 19.04 30.96
CA SER A 384 -18.61 17.88 31.76
C SER A 384 -18.78 18.05 33.27
N GLU A 385 -18.89 19.30 33.76
CA GLU A 385 -18.93 19.60 35.18
C GLU A 385 -20.34 19.47 35.79
N ASP A 386 -21.37 19.88 35.07
CA ASP A 386 -22.76 19.92 35.55
C ASP A 386 -23.74 19.13 34.69
N GLY A 387 -23.29 18.55 33.57
CA GLY A 387 -24.12 17.82 32.62
C GLY A 387 -25.08 18.71 31.81
N ALA A 388 -25.04 20.05 32.00
CA ALA A 388 -25.90 20.98 31.29
C ALA A 388 -25.57 20.96 29.79
N THR A 389 -26.62 20.92 28.95
CA THR A 389 -26.47 20.98 27.50
C THR A 389 -26.86 22.36 27.00
N GLU A 390 -25.90 23.05 26.39
CA GLU A 390 -26.09 24.33 25.71
C GLU A 390 -26.18 24.09 24.19
N TYR A 391 -27.12 24.80 23.55
CA TYR A 391 -27.24 24.85 22.10
C TYR A 391 -26.83 26.22 21.59
N ARG A 392 -25.76 26.28 20.76
CA ARG A 392 -25.25 27.51 20.19
C ARG A 392 -25.39 27.47 18.66
N GLN A 393 -26.05 28.49 18.09
CA GLN A 393 -26.25 28.55 16.65
C GLN A 393 -24.91 28.57 15.91
N LEU A 394 -24.79 27.74 14.89
CA LEU A 394 -23.67 27.76 13.95
C LEU A 394 -23.82 29.01 13.04
N LYS A 395 -22.92 29.97 13.20
CA LYS A 395 -22.90 31.23 12.43
C LYS A 395 -21.67 31.38 11.54
N GLY A 396 -20.60 30.64 11.85
CA GLY A 396 -19.34 30.72 11.11
C GLY A 396 -18.40 31.82 11.64
N ASP A 397 -18.48 32.17 12.93
CA ASP A 397 -17.52 33.05 13.61
C ASP A 397 -16.24 32.27 13.90
N LEU A 398 -15.08 32.71 13.37
CA LEU A 398 -13.80 32.04 13.58
C LEU A 398 -12.76 32.99 14.13
N VAL A 399 -12.10 32.57 15.22
CA VAL A 399 -11.02 33.31 15.89
C VAL A 399 -9.80 32.41 16.05
N MET A 400 -8.66 32.89 15.58
CA MET A 400 -7.34 32.38 15.93
C MET A 400 -6.69 33.41 16.87
N ASP A 401 -6.10 32.92 17.96
CA ASP A 401 -5.58 33.71 19.06
C ASP A 401 -4.19 33.17 19.40
N ASP A 402 -3.17 33.94 19.03
CA ASP A 402 -1.74 33.65 19.22
C ASP A 402 -1.33 32.24 18.76
N VAL A 403 -1.70 31.90 17.51
CA VAL A 403 -1.51 30.53 16.99
C VAL A 403 -0.12 30.36 16.40
N ASP A 404 0.63 29.39 16.96
CA ASP A 404 1.90 28.89 16.45
C ASP A 404 1.73 27.48 15.90
N PHE A 405 2.36 27.19 14.75
CA PHE A 405 2.30 25.88 14.11
C PHE A 405 3.50 25.53 13.25
N GLY A 406 3.93 24.26 13.36
CA GLY A 406 4.92 23.61 12.46
C GLY A 406 4.50 22.19 12.10
N TYR A 407 4.76 21.75 10.87
CA TYR A 407 4.51 20.36 10.44
C TYR A 407 5.44 19.36 11.14
N THR A 408 6.61 19.84 11.59
CA THR A 408 7.61 19.11 12.37
C THR A 408 8.04 19.99 13.56
N ASP A 409 8.46 19.37 14.65
CA ASP A 409 8.82 20.08 15.90
C ASP A 409 10.00 21.05 15.74
N ASP A 410 10.86 20.81 14.74
CA ASP A 410 12.08 21.59 14.47
C ASP A 410 11.87 22.74 13.48
N LYS A 411 10.69 22.86 12.84
CA LYS A 411 10.41 23.90 11.86
C LYS A 411 9.02 24.50 12.01
N MET A 412 8.95 25.64 12.68
CA MET A 412 7.75 26.44 12.73
C MET A 412 7.44 27.07 11.37
N VAL A 413 6.16 27.10 11.00
CA VAL A 413 5.65 27.65 9.74
C VAL A 413 4.75 28.84 9.96
N LEU A 414 4.01 28.88 11.06
CA LEU A 414 3.17 30.00 11.48
C LEU A 414 3.64 30.50 12.84
N HIS A 415 3.63 31.82 13.03
CA HIS A 415 4.09 32.50 14.22
C HIS A 415 3.11 33.58 14.65
N ASN A 416 2.54 33.46 15.86
CA ASN A 416 1.67 34.45 16.49
C ASN A 416 0.53 34.91 15.53
N ILE A 417 -0.27 33.96 15.05
CA ILE A 417 -1.35 34.27 14.11
C ILE A 417 -2.59 34.71 14.88
N ASP A 418 -2.94 36.01 14.74
CA ASP A 418 -4.17 36.61 15.24
C ASP A 418 -5.13 36.92 14.10
N LEU A 419 -6.21 36.14 14.00
CA LEU A 419 -7.19 36.25 12.96
C LEU A 419 -8.60 36.25 13.55
N TYR A 420 -9.45 37.11 13.04
CA TYR A 420 -10.86 37.19 13.39
C TYR A 420 -11.73 37.30 12.14
N ALA A 421 -12.66 36.38 11.97
CA ALA A 421 -13.63 36.33 10.89
C ALA A 421 -15.05 36.40 11.44
N LYS A 422 -15.79 37.48 11.12
CA LYS A 422 -17.21 37.63 11.49
C LYS A 422 -18.11 36.76 10.58
N PRO A 423 -19.27 36.32 11.08
CA PRO A 423 -20.25 35.62 10.26
C PRO A 423 -20.57 36.38 8.95
N GLY A 424 -20.51 35.66 7.82
CA GLY A 424 -20.76 36.21 6.48
C GLY A 424 -19.63 37.04 5.89
N GLN A 425 -18.50 37.21 6.56
CA GLN A 425 -17.35 37.98 6.09
C GLN A 425 -16.47 37.18 5.12
N LYS A 426 -16.01 37.84 4.07
CA LYS A 426 -15.03 37.30 3.11
C LYS A 426 -13.63 37.77 3.47
N ILE A 427 -12.75 36.82 3.78
CA ILE A 427 -11.34 37.04 4.13
C ILE A 427 -10.45 36.51 3.03
N ALA A 428 -9.57 37.35 2.48
CA ALA A 428 -8.59 36.96 1.49
C ALA A 428 -7.19 36.84 2.11
N PHE A 429 -6.53 35.69 1.92
CA PHE A 429 -5.12 35.49 2.24
C PHE A 429 -4.26 35.80 1.02
N VAL A 430 -3.30 36.70 1.18
CA VAL A 430 -2.35 37.14 0.16
C VAL A 430 -0.93 36.98 0.67
N GLY A 431 0.02 36.66 -0.21
CA GLY A 431 1.42 36.48 0.14
C GLY A 431 2.15 35.54 -0.82
N SER A 432 3.46 35.48 -0.74
CA SER A 432 4.30 34.60 -1.57
C SER A 432 3.97 33.11 -1.35
N THR A 433 4.42 32.27 -2.28
CA THR A 433 4.35 30.81 -2.09
C THR A 433 5.18 30.42 -0.86
N GLY A 434 4.63 29.60 0.02
CA GLY A 434 5.26 29.21 1.29
C GLY A 434 5.05 30.21 2.44
N ALA A 435 4.28 31.28 2.28
CA ALA A 435 4.00 32.26 3.35
C ALA A 435 3.09 31.72 4.49
N GLY A 436 2.49 30.52 4.35
CA GLY A 436 1.64 29.91 5.36
C GLY A 436 0.13 29.94 5.06
N LYS A 437 -0.30 30.42 3.88
CA LYS A 437 -1.73 30.55 3.53
C LYS A 437 -2.51 29.23 3.61
N THR A 438 -2.02 28.19 2.94
CA THR A 438 -2.64 26.84 2.95
C THR A 438 -2.53 26.19 4.34
N THR A 439 -1.49 26.52 5.11
CA THR A 439 -1.35 26.04 6.50
C THR A 439 -2.48 26.55 7.38
N ILE A 440 -2.86 27.85 7.28
CA ILE A 440 -3.99 28.40 8.02
C ILE A 440 -5.30 27.64 7.69
N THR A 441 -5.56 27.38 6.40
CA THR A 441 -6.77 26.65 6.00
C THR A 441 -6.77 25.20 6.46
N ASN A 442 -5.60 24.54 6.50
CA ASN A 442 -5.46 23.20 7.07
C ASN A 442 -5.77 23.16 8.57
N LEU A 443 -5.38 24.20 9.32
CA LEU A 443 -5.68 24.32 10.75
C LEU A 443 -7.18 24.61 11.01
N ILE A 444 -7.83 25.40 10.16
CA ILE A 444 -9.28 25.65 10.25
C ILE A 444 -10.07 24.34 10.08
N ASN A 445 -9.63 23.46 9.15
CA ASN A 445 -10.22 22.14 8.93
C ASN A 445 -9.80 21.09 10.00
N ARG A 446 -8.90 21.49 10.91
CA ARG A 446 -8.31 20.58 11.89
C ARG A 446 -7.74 19.31 11.25
N PHE A 447 -7.06 19.44 10.09
CA PHE A 447 -6.24 18.38 9.51
C PHE A 447 -4.95 18.19 10.30
N TYR A 448 -4.55 19.22 11.03
CA TYR A 448 -3.46 19.25 11.98
C TYR A 448 -3.89 19.97 13.25
N ASP A 449 -3.42 19.51 14.39
CA ASP A 449 -3.61 20.18 15.66
C ASP A 449 -2.46 21.17 15.92
N ILE A 450 -2.75 22.35 16.50
CA ILE A 450 -1.78 23.41 16.79
C ILE A 450 -0.89 23.06 17.97
N GLN A 451 0.33 23.61 17.98
CA GLN A 451 1.26 23.45 19.09
C GLN A 451 0.97 24.45 20.22
N ASP A 452 0.66 25.72 19.87
CA ASP A 452 0.34 26.76 20.84
C ASP A 452 -0.76 27.68 20.33
N GLY A 453 -1.40 28.44 21.23
CA GLY A 453 -2.51 29.32 20.93
C GLY A 453 -3.88 28.65 21.03
N LYS A 454 -4.90 29.27 20.44
CA LYS A 454 -6.30 28.78 20.44
C LYS A 454 -7.00 29.11 19.15
N ILE A 455 -7.74 28.13 18.61
CA ILE A 455 -8.68 28.36 17.51
C ILE A 455 -10.08 28.13 18.05
N ARG A 456 -10.96 29.12 17.88
CA ARG A 456 -12.36 29.04 18.30
C ARG A 456 -13.28 29.17 17.12
N TYR A 457 -14.29 28.34 17.05
CA TYR A 457 -15.34 28.38 16.05
C TYR A 457 -16.68 28.59 16.77
N ASP A 458 -17.38 29.67 16.43
CA ASP A 458 -18.54 30.18 17.17
C ASP A 458 -18.28 30.30 18.70
N GLY A 459 -17.04 30.68 19.08
CA GLY A 459 -16.56 30.82 20.45
C GLY A 459 -16.25 29.50 21.16
N ILE A 460 -16.40 28.34 20.51
CA ILE A 460 -16.04 27.02 21.01
C ILE A 460 -14.64 26.67 20.52
N ASN A 461 -13.75 26.22 21.41
CA ASN A 461 -12.43 25.73 20.99
C ASN A 461 -12.62 24.52 20.07
N ILE A 462 -11.99 24.56 18.86
CA ILE A 462 -12.16 23.52 17.85
C ILE A 462 -11.72 22.13 18.36
N ASN A 463 -10.80 22.06 19.33
CA ASN A 463 -10.37 20.79 19.93
C ASN A 463 -11.50 20.10 20.71
N LYS A 464 -12.53 20.84 21.15
CA LYS A 464 -13.73 20.29 21.81
C LYS A 464 -14.79 19.81 20.81
N ILE A 465 -14.71 20.24 19.55
CA ILE A 465 -15.66 19.87 18.50
C ILE A 465 -15.20 18.55 17.86
N LYS A 466 -16.11 17.61 17.64
CA LYS A 466 -15.79 16.40 16.87
C LYS A 466 -15.32 16.76 15.47
N LYS A 467 -14.18 16.19 15.04
CA LYS A 467 -13.56 16.49 13.75
C LYS A 467 -14.53 16.29 12.58
N ALA A 468 -15.31 15.21 12.59
CA ALA A 468 -16.32 14.93 11.56
C ALA A 468 -17.39 16.04 11.49
N ASP A 469 -17.86 16.53 12.64
CA ASP A 469 -18.87 17.58 12.72
C ASP A 469 -18.30 18.96 12.36
N LEU A 470 -17.06 19.25 12.76
CA LEU A 470 -16.34 20.46 12.33
C LEU A 470 -16.21 20.48 10.81
N ARG A 471 -15.70 19.42 10.20
CA ARG A 471 -15.50 19.31 8.74
C ARG A 471 -16.84 19.35 7.99
N ARG A 472 -17.91 18.79 8.54
CA ARG A 472 -19.25 18.87 7.95
C ARG A 472 -19.79 20.31 7.93
N SER A 473 -19.38 21.16 8.89
CA SER A 473 -19.77 22.57 8.96
C SER A 473 -18.99 23.48 7.99
N LEU A 474 -17.90 22.98 7.39
CA LEU A 474 -17.01 23.70 6.51
C LEU A 474 -17.10 23.12 5.08
N GLY A 475 -17.29 23.97 4.09
CA GLY A 475 -17.15 23.57 2.69
C GLY A 475 -15.76 23.92 2.17
N ILE A 476 -15.18 23.02 1.40
CA ILE A 476 -13.87 23.24 0.80
C ILE A 476 -13.91 23.10 -0.71
N VAL A 477 -13.29 24.04 -1.42
CA VAL A 477 -13.00 23.96 -2.85
C VAL A 477 -11.49 24.08 -3.02
N LEU A 478 -10.84 22.97 -3.36
CA LEU A 478 -9.39 22.88 -3.51
C LEU A 478 -8.94 23.33 -4.91
N GLN A 479 -7.69 23.78 -5.00
CA GLN A 479 -7.03 24.12 -6.26
C GLN A 479 -7.00 22.94 -7.23
N GLU A 480 -6.57 21.76 -6.73
CA GLU A 480 -6.61 20.50 -7.48
C GLU A 480 -7.93 19.80 -7.18
N THR A 481 -8.80 19.77 -8.17
CA THR A 481 -10.11 19.13 -8.05
C THR A 481 -9.98 17.64 -8.35
N HIS A 482 -10.21 16.81 -7.35
CA HIS A 482 -10.31 15.36 -7.53
C HIS A 482 -11.77 14.93 -7.76
N LEU A 483 -11.98 14.18 -8.86
CA LEU A 483 -13.25 13.58 -9.22
C LEU A 483 -13.14 12.05 -9.19
N PHE A 484 -14.15 11.42 -8.62
CA PHE A 484 -14.19 9.96 -8.50
C PHE A 484 -14.71 9.31 -9.79
N THR A 485 -14.33 8.07 -10.03
CA THR A 485 -14.88 7.26 -11.11
C THR A 485 -16.32 6.89 -10.77
N ASP A 486 -17.24 7.75 -11.15
CA ASP A 486 -18.68 7.65 -10.95
C ASP A 486 -19.38 8.65 -11.88
N THR A 487 -20.72 8.71 -11.85
CA THR A 487 -21.48 9.67 -12.64
C THR A 487 -21.19 11.12 -12.18
N VAL A 488 -21.51 12.09 -13.05
CA VAL A 488 -21.46 13.51 -12.69
C VAL A 488 -22.39 13.80 -11.52
N MET A 489 -23.58 13.17 -11.51
CA MET A 489 -24.57 13.29 -10.44
C MET A 489 -23.96 12.90 -9.09
N GLU A 490 -23.36 11.72 -8.99
CA GLU A 490 -22.78 11.21 -7.76
C GLU A 490 -21.52 11.98 -7.33
N ASN A 491 -20.73 12.47 -8.28
CA ASN A 491 -19.61 13.34 -7.96
C ASN A 491 -20.04 14.66 -7.31
N ILE A 492 -21.18 15.23 -7.67
CA ILE A 492 -21.74 16.41 -6.99
C ILE A 492 -22.38 15.98 -5.65
N ARG A 493 -23.17 14.89 -5.66
CA ARG A 493 -23.83 14.31 -4.46
C ARG A 493 -22.84 13.93 -3.36
N TYR A 494 -21.57 13.70 -3.70
CA TYR A 494 -20.49 13.42 -2.73
C TYR A 494 -20.38 14.50 -1.64
N GLY A 495 -20.75 15.75 -1.93
CA GLY A 495 -20.82 16.81 -0.92
C GLY A 495 -21.89 16.57 0.15
N ARG A 496 -22.94 15.82 -0.17
CA ARG A 496 -24.02 15.40 0.71
C ARG A 496 -24.74 14.20 0.12
N LEU A 497 -24.47 13.02 0.70
CA LEU A 497 -24.90 11.72 0.16
C LEU A 497 -26.42 11.51 0.15
N ASP A 498 -27.18 12.20 1.01
CA ASP A 498 -28.65 12.16 1.11
C ASP A 498 -29.35 13.23 0.25
N ALA A 499 -28.60 13.96 -0.60
CA ALA A 499 -29.19 14.97 -1.49
C ALA A 499 -30.06 14.34 -2.57
N THR A 500 -31.24 14.94 -2.83
CA THR A 500 -32.09 14.52 -3.95
C THR A 500 -31.51 14.98 -5.29
N ASP A 501 -31.97 14.39 -6.39
CA ASP A 501 -31.52 14.77 -7.73
C ASP A 501 -31.80 16.25 -8.04
N GLU A 502 -32.95 16.76 -7.57
CA GLU A 502 -33.34 18.16 -7.72
C GLU A 502 -32.38 19.09 -6.97
N GLU A 503 -31.95 18.75 -5.78
CA GLU A 503 -30.98 19.51 -4.98
C GLU A 503 -29.60 19.52 -5.65
N VAL A 504 -29.17 18.36 -6.20
CA VAL A 504 -27.92 18.26 -6.97
C VAL A 504 -27.97 19.12 -8.22
N ILE A 505 -29.07 19.08 -8.97
CA ILE A 505 -29.27 19.92 -10.15
C ILE A 505 -29.31 21.43 -9.78
N ALA A 506 -29.94 21.77 -8.65
CA ALA A 506 -29.96 23.16 -8.16
C ALA A 506 -28.54 23.65 -7.79
N ALA A 507 -27.74 22.80 -7.12
CA ALA A 507 -26.33 23.08 -6.81
C ALA A 507 -25.49 23.25 -8.10
N ALA A 508 -25.70 22.40 -9.10
CA ALA A 508 -25.03 22.51 -10.40
C ALA A 508 -25.39 23.81 -11.14
N LYS A 509 -26.64 24.24 -11.07
CA LYS A 509 -27.09 25.56 -11.62
C LYS A 509 -26.42 26.71 -10.88
N LEU A 510 -26.34 26.66 -9.56
CA LEU A 510 -25.67 27.70 -8.77
C LEU A 510 -24.20 27.83 -9.19
N ALA A 511 -23.52 26.71 -9.38
CA ALA A 511 -22.11 26.61 -9.79
C ALA A 511 -21.90 26.90 -11.30
N ASN A 512 -22.95 27.24 -12.07
CA ASN A 512 -22.92 27.36 -13.52
C ASN A 512 -22.50 26.10 -14.29
N ALA A 513 -22.62 24.94 -13.66
CA ALA A 513 -22.22 23.65 -14.23
C ALA A 513 -23.32 23.00 -15.11
N ASP A 514 -24.59 23.22 -14.81
CA ASP A 514 -25.74 22.58 -15.50
C ASP A 514 -25.68 22.71 -17.03
N SER A 515 -25.26 23.87 -17.53
CA SER A 515 -25.24 24.16 -18.98
C SER A 515 -24.25 23.25 -19.75
N PHE A 516 -23.11 22.93 -19.19
CA PHE A 516 -22.16 21.99 -19.83
C PHE A 516 -22.50 20.53 -19.53
N ILE A 517 -23.01 20.24 -18.33
CA ILE A 517 -23.39 18.88 -17.96
C ILE A 517 -24.45 18.33 -18.93
N ARG A 518 -25.47 19.12 -19.25
CA ARG A 518 -26.53 18.76 -20.23
C ARG A 518 -26.00 18.51 -21.64
N LYS A 519 -24.80 18.98 -21.98
CA LYS A 519 -24.15 18.76 -23.29
C LYS A 519 -23.28 17.50 -23.31
N LEU A 520 -23.06 16.88 -22.18
CA LEU A 520 -22.35 15.59 -22.12
C LEU A 520 -23.24 14.47 -22.71
N PRO A 521 -22.66 13.40 -23.23
CA PRO A 521 -23.41 12.34 -23.94
C PRO A 521 -24.60 11.75 -23.17
N HIS A 522 -24.47 11.63 -21.83
CA HIS A 522 -25.50 11.13 -20.94
C HIS A 522 -25.91 12.18 -19.87
N GLY A 523 -25.61 13.47 -20.07
CA GLY A 523 -25.93 14.51 -19.10
C GLY A 523 -25.34 14.22 -17.72
N TYR A 524 -26.18 14.23 -16.67
CA TYR A 524 -25.80 13.95 -15.30
C TYR A 524 -25.36 12.51 -15.06
N ASP A 525 -25.82 11.56 -15.89
CA ASP A 525 -25.46 10.13 -15.80
C ASP A 525 -24.16 9.81 -16.55
N THR A 526 -23.47 10.81 -17.08
CA THR A 526 -22.17 10.63 -17.71
C THR A 526 -21.16 10.16 -16.68
N VAL A 527 -20.55 8.98 -16.89
CA VAL A 527 -19.50 8.43 -16.02
C VAL A 527 -18.18 9.14 -16.29
N LEU A 528 -17.59 9.65 -15.23
CA LEU A 528 -16.25 10.25 -15.24
C LEU A 528 -15.21 9.16 -14.97
N THR A 529 -14.07 9.24 -15.65
CA THR A 529 -12.96 8.32 -15.48
C THR A 529 -11.66 9.09 -15.34
N GLY A 530 -10.66 8.50 -14.67
CA GLY A 530 -9.32 9.06 -14.58
C GLY A 530 -9.31 10.51 -14.09
N ASP A 531 -9.92 10.76 -12.94
CA ASP A 531 -9.99 12.10 -12.32
C ASP A 531 -10.69 13.15 -13.21
N GLY A 532 -11.70 12.72 -13.99
CA GLY A 532 -12.41 13.57 -14.94
C GLY A 532 -11.55 14.01 -16.12
N GLY A 533 -10.62 13.14 -16.59
CA GLY A 533 -9.71 13.46 -17.69
C GLY A 533 -10.37 13.84 -19.01
N ASN A 534 -11.66 13.55 -19.16
CA ASN A 534 -12.51 13.96 -20.29
C ASN A 534 -13.14 15.37 -20.12
N LEU A 535 -12.90 16.04 -18.98
CA LEU A 535 -13.38 17.39 -18.70
C LEU A 535 -12.24 18.40 -18.72
N SER A 536 -12.55 19.66 -19.11
CA SER A 536 -11.60 20.75 -18.95
C SER A 536 -11.39 21.08 -17.47
N GLN A 537 -10.28 21.75 -17.13
CA GLN A 537 -10.00 22.14 -15.74
C GLN A 537 -11.11 23.04 -15.16
N GLY A 538 -11.66 23.99 -15.95
CA GLY A 538 -12.77 24.82 -15.51
C GLY A 538 -14.05 24.02 -15.26
N GLN A 539 -14.35 23.00 -16.08
CA GLN A 539 -15.50 22.11 -15.85
C GLN A 539 -15.33 21.31 -14.56
N ARG A 540 -14.13 20.75 -14.30
CA ARG A 540 -13.85 20.07 -13.03
C ARG A 540 -14.03 21.01 -11.83
N GLN A 541 -13.56 22.24 -11.93
CA GLN A 541 -13.72 23.24 -10.87
C GLN A 541 -15.19 23.61 -10.63
N MET A 542 -16.02 23.76 -11.69
CA MET A 542 -17.46 23.97 -11.55
C MET A 542 -18.14 22.79 -10.82
N LEU A 543 -17.71 21.54 -11.04
CA LEU A 543 -18.21 20.38 -10.29
C LEU A 543 -17.79 20.43 -8.81
N ALA A 544 -16.57 20.87 -8.50
CA ALA A 544 -16.13 21.05 -7.10
C ALA A 544 -16.94 22.15 -6.39
N ILE A 545 -17.26 23.25 -7.08
CA ILE A 545 -18.15 24.29 -6.56
C ILE A 545 -19.56 23.74 -6.32
N ALA A 546 -20.10 22.95 -7.25
CA ALA A 546 -21.41 22.30 -7.10
C ALA A 546 -21.43 21.31 -5.91
N ARG A 547 -20.33 20.55 -5.71
CA ARG A 547 -20.13 19.66 -4.55
C ARG A 547 -20.17 20.44 -3.24
N ALA A 548 -19.52 21.57 -3.15
CA ALA A 548 -19.59 22.45 -1.98
C ALA A 548 -20.97 23.11 -1.82
N ALA A 549 -21.64 23.43 -2.92
CA ALA A 549 -22.97 24.03 -2.90
C ALA A 549 -24.05 23.08 -2.38
N VAL A 550 -24.04 21.79 -2.75
CA VAL A 550 -25.01 20.79 -2.29
C VAL A 550 -24.87 20.50 -0.79
N ALA A 551 -23.63 20.58 -0.25
CA ALA A 551 -23.37 20.47 1.18
C ALA A 551 -24.00 21.62 1.97
N ASN A 552 -24.10 22.82 1.37
CA ASN A 552 -24.65 24.04 1.95
C ASN A 552 -24.07 24.44 3.32
N PRO A 553 -22.76 24.50 3.48
CA PRO A 553 -22.13 24.83 4.76
C PRO A 553 -22.19 26.34 5.04
N PRO A 554 -22.19 26.79 6.32
CA PRO A 554 -22.18 28.20 6.70
C PRO A 554 -20.83 28.89 6.50
N ALA A 555 -19.74 28.12 6.44
CA ALA A 555 -18.41 28.64 6.18
C ALA A 555 -17.74 27.88 5.04
N LEU A 556 -16.90 28.59 4.28
CA LEU A 556 -16.22 28.09 3.08
C LEU A 556 -14.73 28.36 3.13
N ILE A 557 -13.98 27.43 2.61
CA ILE A 557 -12.54 27.57 2.33
C ILE A 557 -12.35 27.35 0.84
N LEU A 558 -11.82 28.37 0.17
CA LEU A 558 -11.63 28.37 -1.28
C LEU A 558 -10.15 28.57 -1.60
N ASP A 559 -9.55 27.61 -2.29
CA ASP A 559 -8.20 27.74 -2.82
C ASP A 559 -8.28 28.06 -4.32
N GLU A 560 -8.03 29.34 -4.66
CA GLU A 560 -8.27 29.90 -5.99
C GLU A 560 -7.02 29.80 -6.87
N ALA A 561 -6.81 28.67 -7.55
CA ALA A 561 -5.80 28.59 -8.60
C ALA A 561 -6.44 28.29 -9.95
N THR A 562 -6.62 29.33 -10.73
CA THR A 562 -7.22 29.28 -12.06
C THR A 562 -6.22 29.63 -13.18
N SER A 563 -4.92 29.47 -12.92
CA SER A 563 -3.82 29.87 -13.82
C SER A 563 -3.79 29.17 -15.18
N SER A 564 -4.63 28.14 -15.38
CA SER A 564 -4.66 27.33 -16.61
C SER A 564 -6.04 27.28 -17.29
N ILE A 565 -6.96 28.21 -16.95
CA ILE A 565 -8.32 28.27 -17.49
C ILE A 565 -8.41 29.44 -18.46
N ASP A 566 -9.10 29.25 -19.60
CA ASP A 566 -9.38 30.33 -20.54
C ASP A 566 -10.26 31.43 -19.90
N THR A 567 -10.10 32.67 -20.36
CA THR A 567 -10.75 33.87 -19.77
C THR A 567 -12.27 33.78 -19.70
N ARG A 568 -12.92 33.10 -20.67
CA ARG A 568 -14.39 32.98 -20.70
C ARG A 568 -14.88 31.99 -19.63
N THR A 569 -14.29 30.81 -19.58
CA THR A 569 -14.60 29.78 -18.57
C THR A 569 -14.27 30.30 -17.17
N GLU A 570 -13.16 31.03 -17.04
CA GLU A 570 -12.77 31.70 -15.82
C GLU A 570 -13.88 32.59 -15.24
N LYS A 571 -14.48 33.44 -16.06
CA LYS A 571 -15.57 34.31 -15.62
C LYS A 571 -16.79 33.53 -15.13
N ILE A 572 -17.08 32.39 -15.78
CA ILE A 572 -18.20 31.51 -15.40
C ILE A 572 -17.93 30.83 -14.05
N VAL A 573 -16.71 30.37 -13.84
CA VAL A 573 -16.27 29.79 -12.57
C VAL A 573 -16.32 30.81 -11.44
N GLN A 574 -15.82 32.04 -11.70
CA GLN A 574 -15.83 33.12 -10.72
C GLN A 574 -17.26 33.51 -10.31
N ASP A 575 -18.19 33.63 -11.27
CA ASP A 575 -19.60 33.92 -10.98
C ASP A 575 -20.25 32.81 -10.14
N GLY A 576 -19.90 31.54 -10.39
CA GLY A 576 -20.32 30.39 -9.57
C GLY A 576 -19.77 30.49 -8.15
N MET A 577 -18.48 30.82 -8.00
CA MET A 577 -17.85 31.04 -6.68
C MET A 577 -18.49 32.21 -5.92
N ASP A 578 -18.73 33.35 -6.58
CA ASP A 578 -19.35 34.52 -5.94
C ASP A 578 -20.77 34.21 -5.45
N LYS A 579 -21.56 33.44 -6.22
CA LYS A 579 -22.87 32.95 -5.79
C LYS A 579 -22.76 32.03 -4.58
N LEU A 580 -21.78 31.13 -4.59
CA LEU A 580 -21.54 30.18 -3.48
C LEU A 580 -21.15 30.92 -2.19
N MET A 581 -20.31 31.98 -2.28
CA MET A 581 -19.82 32.74 -1.13
C MET A 581 -20.90 33.61 -0.47
N LYS A 582 -21.95 33.97 -1.19
CA LYS A 582 -22.94 34.94 -0.69
C LYS A 582 -23.60 34.50 0.62
N GLY A 583 -23.46 35.35 1.65
CA GLY A 583 -24.04 35.12 2.98
C GLY A 583 -23.30 34.10 3.85
N ARG A 584 -22.10 33.67 3.45
CA ARG A 584 -21.28 32.70 4.18
C ARG A 584 -19.95 33.30 4.57
N THR A 585 -19.45 32.89 5.74
CA THR A 585 -18.07 33.21 6.14
C THR A 585 -17.11 32.49 5.19
N THR A 586 -16.25 33.24 4.52
CA THR A 586 -15.42 32.66 3.45
C THR A 586 -13.95 33.02 3.63
N PHE A 587 -13.09 32.00 3.61
CA PHE A 587 -11.66 32.12 3.59
C PHE A 587 -11.16 31.81 2.18
N VAL A 588 -10.51 32.76 1.53
CA VAL A 588 -10.03 32.60 0.16
C VAL A 588 -8.52 32.73 0.11
N ILE A 589 -7.85 31.69 -0.39
CA ILE A 589 -6.43 31.80 -0.80
C ILE A 589 -6.45 32.42 -2.18
N ALA A 590 -6.28 33.74 -2.22
CA ALA A 590 -6.49 34.49 -3.43
C ALA A 590 -5.21 34.57 -4.29
N HIS A 591 -5.33 34.13 -5.53
CA HIS A 591 -4.33 34.29 -6.58
C HIS A 591 -4.72 35.36 -7.61
N ARG A 592 -5.90 36.01 -7.44
CA ARG A 592 -6.45 37.00 -8.36
C ARG A 592 -6.71 38.34 -7.68
N LEU A 593 -6.37 39.39 -8.38
CA LEU A 593 -6.57 40.75 -7.90
C LEU A 593 -8.07 41.11 -7.70
N SER A 594 -8.95 40.57 -8.55
CA SER A 594 -10.40 40.79 -8.43
C SER A 594 -10.99 40.21 -7.16
N THR A 595 -10.63 38.98 -6.81
CA THR A 595 -11.12 38.30 -5.61
C THR A 595 -10.60 38.98 -4.34
N VAL A 596 -9.33 39.41 -4.36
CA VAL A 596 -8.72 40.18 -3.26
C VAL A 596 -9.44 41.50 -3.04
N ARG A 597 -9.64 42.28 -4.12
CA ARG A 597 -10.24 43.59 -4.06
C ARG A 597 -11.64 43.59 -3.44
N ASN A 598 -12.45 42.60 -3.77
CA ASN A 598 -13.83 42.48 -3.32
C ASN A 598 -13.98 41.73 -1.97
N SER A 599 -12.89 41.60 -1.19
CA SER A 599 -12.92 40.97 0.13
C SER A 599 -13.10 42.00 1.23
N ASP A 600 -13.88 41.62 2.28
CA ASP A 600 -14.14 42.51 3.42
C ASP A 600 -12.89 42.72 4.27
N CYS A 601 -11.97 41.73 4.28
CA CYS A 601 -10.70 41.83 4.96
C CYS A 601 -9.63 41.10 4.14
N ILE A 602 -8.50 41.75 3.94
CA ILE A 602 -7.31 41.18 3.30
C ILE A 602 -6.25 40.98 4.40
N ILE A 603 -5.67 39.81 4.42
CA ILE A 603 -4.60 39.43 5.34
C ILE A 603 -3.35 39.12 4.51
N VAL A 604 -2.31 39.91 4.72
CA VAL A 604 -1.03 39.72 4.05
C VAL A 604 -0.09 38.92 4.92
N LEU A 605 0.35 37.78 4.39
CA LEU A 605 1.23 36.84 5.07
C LEU A 605 2.63 36.90 4.47
N GLU A 606 3.64 36.98 5.32
CA GLU A 606 5.05 36.86 4.96
C GLU A 606 5.81 36.09 6.04
N HIS A 607 6.55 35.07 5.63
CA HIS A 607 7.32 34.19 6.53
C HIS A 607 6.53 33.69 7.76
N GLY A 608 5.29 33.27 7.53
CA GLY A 608 4.44 32.72 8.58
C GLY A 608 3.86 33.73 9.56
N ARG A 609 3.94 35.02 9.27
CA ARG A 609 3.38 36.10 10.11
C ARG A 609 2.39 36.95 9.33
N ILE A 610 1.38 37.47 10.01
CA ILE A 610 0.50 38.50 9.47
C ILE A 610 1.23 39.83 9.58
N ILE A 611 1.54 40.44 8.41
CA ILE A 611 2.26 41.72 8.34
C ILE A 611 1.34 42.90 8.09
N GLU A 612 0.20 42.68 7.37
CA GLU A 612 -0.77 43.71 7.09
C GLU A 612 -2.19 43.10 7.14
N LYS A 613 -3.17 43.88 7.60
CA LYS A 613 -4.59 43.51 7.68
C LYS A 613 -5.47 44.76 7.46
N GLY A 614 -6.44 44.67 6.54
CA GLY A 614 -7.37 45.78 6.27
C GLY A 614 -8.21 45.56 5.03
N THR A 615 -8.98 46.57 4.63
CA THR A 615 -9.69 46.57 3.34
C THR A 615 -8.73 46.92 2.21
N HIS A 616 -9.17 46.73 0.98
CA HIS A 616 -8.40 47.10 -0.22
C HIS A 616 -7.94 48.57 -0.19
N GLU A 617 -8.85 49.47 0.11
CA GLU A 617 -8.59 50.90 0.16
C GLU A 617 -7.56 51.25 1.23
N GLN A 618 -7.73 50.73 2.44
CA GLN A 618 -6.81 50.96 3.57
C GLN A 618 -5.39 50.50 3.24
N LEU A 619 -5.24 49.30 2.66
CA LEU A 619 -3.94 48.73 2.35
C LEU A 619 -3.26 49.39 1.14
N ILE A 620 -4.01 49.91 0.18
CA ILE A 620 -3.49 50.74 -0.94
C ILE A 620 -2.95 52.07 -0.39
N GLU A 621 -3.67 52.71 0.54
CA GLU A 621 -3.25 53.97 1.16
C GLU A 621 -2.00 53.83 2.01
N GLN A 622 -1.83 52.71 2.71
CA GLN A 622 -0.64 52.39 3.51
C GLN A 622 0.64 52.20 2.68
N LYS A 623 0.53 51.94 1.37
CA LYS A 623 1.65 51.72 0.44
C LYS A 623 2.64 50.64 0.91
N GLY A 624 2.16 49.65 1.65
CA GLY A 624 2.96 48.58 2.20
C GLY A 624 3.17 47.40 1.23
N LYS A 625 3.31 46.19 1.77
CA LYS A 625 3.55 44.97 0.98
C LYS A 625 2.38 44.64 0.05
N TYR A 626 1.12 44.84 0.51
CA TYR A 626 -0.06 44.65 -0.31
C TYR A 626 -0.03 45.56 -1.54
N TYR A 627 0.33 46.84 -1.37
CA TYR A 627 0.45 47.80 -2.47
C TYR A 627 1.47 47.31 -3.52
N GLN A 628 2.62 46.83 -3.07
CA GLN A 628 3.66 46.25 -3.94
C GLN A 628 3.14 45.03 -4.73
N LEU A 629 2.47 44.10 -4.04
CA LEU A 629 1.89 42.90 -4.65
C LEU A 629 0.78 43.24 -5.67
N TYR A 630 -0.05 44.27 -5.37
CA TYR A 630 -1.15 44.68 -6.19
C TYR A 630 -0.72 45.47 -7.42
N THR A 631 0.21 46.42 -7.29
CA THR A 631 0.64 47.32 -8.37
C THR A 631 1.85 46.80 -9.16
N GLY A 632 2.57 45.83 -8.65
CA GLY A 632 3.84 45.35 -9.20
C GLY A 632 4.98 46.38 -9.07
N LYS A 633 4.79 47.47 -8.30
CA LYS A 633 5.80 48.51 -8.07
C LYS A 633 6.42 48.32 -6.69
N THR A 634 7.75 48.32 -6.62
CA THR A 634 8.47 48.52 -5.36
C THR A 634 8.27 49.95 -4.90
N ALA A 635 7.89 50.16 -3.63
CA ALA A 635 7.71 51.51 -3.05
C ALA A 635 9.05 52.22 -2.89
#